data_d37567045dcc33cc4f1eb0387b5f1375
#
_entry.id   d37567045dcc33cc4f1eb0387b5f1375
#
_cell.length_a   1.000
_cell.length_b   1.000
_cell.length_c   1.000
_cell.angle_alpha   90.00
_cell.angle_beta   90.00
_cell.angle_gamma   90.00
#
_symmetry.space_group_name_H-M   'P 1'
#
loop_
_entity.id
_entity.type
_entity.pdbx_description
1 polymer ?
#
loop_
_entity_poly.entity_id
_entity_poly.type
_entity_poly.pdbx_seq_one_letter_code
_entity_poly.pdbx_strand_id
1 'polypeptide(L)'
;MTGQDSPSTGSPCVCCGYLTAGELGSSEICAICFWEDDLVQLRFPEMSGGANKPSLIEAQRNYAEFLACERRLVRYVRPAGAADAREPEWRPIDSRDIGTVDNLGWPTDLTDLYWWRPNSRGLLREG
;
A
#
# COMPACT_ATOMS: atom_id res chain seq x y z
N MET A 1 4.15 15.45 23.62
CA MET A 1 3.92 15.38 23.15
C MET A 1 3.56 15.18 22.64
N THR A 2 3.48 15.01 22.39
CA THR A 2 3.09 14.92 21.88
C THR A 2 2.66 14.76 21.04
N GLY A 3 2.69 15.00 20.70
CA GLY A 3 2.01 15.08 19.91
C GLY A 3 1.77 14.31 19.02
N GLN A 4 1.93 13.98 19.04
CA GLN A 4 1.74 13.40 18.40
C GLN A 4 0.97 12.70 18.19
N ASP A 5 0.67 12.61 18.15
CA ASP A 5 -0.21 11.85 18.03
C ASP A 5 -1.28 12.08 17.20
N SER A 6 -1.20 12.74 16.29
CA SER A 6 -2.19 12.91 15.31
C SER A 6 -2.39 11.62 14.59
N PRO A 7 -3.57 11.16 14.45
CA PRO A 7 -3.84 9.91 13.79
C PRO A 7 -3.47 9.94 12.34
N SER A 8 -3.33 11.10 11.77
CA SER A 8 -3.04 11.15 10.37
C SER A 8 -1.57 11.23 10.07
N THR A 9 -0.72 10.94 11.02
CA THR A 9 0.68 11.03 10.76
C THR A 9 1.28 9.79 10.14
N GLY A 10 0.56 8.72 10.03
CA GLY A 10 1.12 7.51 9.46
C GLY A 10 1.25 7.63 7.95
N SER A 11 1.96 6.69 7.38
CA SER A 11 2.04 6.60 5.93
C SER A 11 0.84 5.85 5.41
N PRO A 12 0.47 6.04 4.16
CA PRO A 12 -0.66 5.32 3.62
C PRO A 12 -0.35 3.85 3.45
N CYS A 13 -1.29 3.00 3.85
CA CYS A 13 -1.18 1.58 3.58
C CYS A 13 -1.46 1.40 2.11
N VAL A 14 -0.54 0.78 1.40
CA VAL A 14 -0.71 0.68 -0.06
C VAL A 14 -1.89 -0.18 -0.46
N CYS A 15 -2.33 -1.08 0.41
CA CYS A 15 -3.46 -1.94 0.09
C CYS A 15 -4.80 -1.24 0.25
N CYS A 16 -5.00 -0.50 1.33
CA CYS A 16 -6.29 0.14 1.60
C CYS A 16 -6.29 1.66 1.56
N GLY A 17 -5.12 2.26 1.58
CA GLY A 17 -5.01 3.71 1.46
C GLY A 17 -5.14 4.49 2.75
N TYR A 18 -5.47 3.83 3.86
CA TYR A 18 -5.61 4.54 5.12
C TYR A 18 -4.25 4.81 5.75
N LEU A 19 -4.14 5.91 6.48
CA LEU A 19 -2.86 6.32 7.05
C LEU A 19 -2.55 5.54 8.31
N THR A 20 -2.32 4.26 8.16
CA THR A 20 -2.10 3.36 9.27
C THR A 20 -0.71 2.76 9.31
N ALA A 21 0.03 2.93 8.26
CA ALA A 21 1.32 2.25 8.17
C ALA A 21 2.43 3.09 8.78
N GLY A 22 3.48 2.46 9.17
CA GLY A 22 4.67 3.15 9.59
C GLY A 22 5.47 3.50 8.37
N GLU A 23 6.77 3.59 8.48
CA GLU A 23 7.59 3.89 7.34
C GLU A 23 7.60 2.74 6.38
N LEU A 24 7.79 3.04 5.11
CA LEU A 24 7.95 1.99 4.11
C LEU A 24 9.19 1.18 4.46
N GLY A 25 9.07 -0.11 4.38
CA GLY A 25 10.15 -1.01 4.71
C GLY A 25 10.16 -1.45 6.15
N SER A 26 9.18 -1.02 6.95
CA SER A 26 9.13 -1.35 8.36
C SER A 26 8.55 -2.72 8.66
N SER A 27 7.89 -3.31 7.70
CA SER A 27 7.20 -4.59 7.86
C SER A 27 6.04 -4.53 8.85
N GLU A 28 5.49 -3.35 9.06
CA GLU A 28 4.34 -3.24 9.95
C GLU A 28 3.08 -3.75 9.27
N ILE A 29 2.13 -4.19 10.07
CA ILE A 29 0.88 -4.74 9.56
C ILE A 29 -0.23 -3.75 9.78
N CYS A 30 -1.03 -3.50 8.75
CA CYS A 30 -2.13 -2.56 8.81
C CYS A 30 -3.28 -3.14 9.63
N ALA A 31 -3.75 -2.41 10.62
CA ALA A 31 -4.84 -2.88 11.45
C ALA A 31 -6.16 -2.94 10.71
N ILE A 32 -6.28 -2.22 9.60
CA ILE A 32 -7.53 -2.15 8.85
C ILE A 32 -7.65 -3.25 7.81
N CYS A 33 -6.57 -3.57 7.09
CA CYS A 33 -6.66 -4.59 6.05
C CYS A 33 -5.73 -5.78 6.27
N PHE A 34 -4.83 -5.69 7.20
CA PHE A 34 -3.85 -6.72 7.55
C PHE A 34 -2.70 -6.88 6.54
N TRP A 35 -2.56 -5.96 5.62
CA TRP A 35 -1.43 -6.00 4.69
C TRP A 35 -0.14 -5.74 5.47
N GLU A 36 0.86 -6.58 5.24
CA GLU A 36 2.15 -6.38 5.87
C GLU A 36 3.02 -5.60 4.89
N ASP A 37 3.63 -4.52 5.35
CA ASP A 37 4.46 -3.70 4.49
C ASP A 37 5.55 -4.55 3.87
N ASP A 38 5.65 -4.56 2.56
CA ASP A 38 6.62 -5.36 1.83
C ASP A 38 7.01 -4.57 0.60
N LEU A 39 8.24 -4.05 0.60
CA LEU A 39 8.70 -3.20 -0.50
C LEU A 39 8.75 -3.93 -1.83
N VAL A 40 9.04 -5.21 -1.80
CA VAL A 40 9.12 -5.97 -3.04
C VAL A 40 7.74 -6.11 -3.66
N GLN A 41 6.74 -6.38 -2.83
CA GLN A 41 5.38 -6.50 -3.35
C GLN A 41 4.82 -5.15 -3.77
N LEU A 42 5.30 -4.06 -3.19
CA LEU A 42 4.90 -2.74 -3.63
C LEU A 42 5.53 -2.45 -4.99
N ARG A 43 6.81 -2.77 -5.14
CA ARG A 43 7.49 -2.52 -6.40
C ARG A 43 6.96 -3.41 -7.50
N PHE A 44 6.64 -4.65 -7.17
CA PHE A 44 6.12 -5.60 -8.13
C PHE A 44 4.72 -6.05 -7.72
N PRO A 45 3.73 -5.23 -8.00
CA PRO A 45 2.37 -5.43 -7.45
C PRO A 45 1.65 -6.68 -7.94
N GLU A 46 2.22 -7.37 -8.92
CA GLU A 46 1.63 -8.61 -9.37
C GLU A 46 2.27 -9.82 -8.67
N MET A 47 3.26 -9.58 -7.81
CA MET A 47 3.97 -10.68 -7.17
C MET A 47 3.25 -11.17 -5.94
N SER A 48 2.94 -12.46 -5.88
CA SER A 48 2.33 -13.04 -4.71
C SER A 48 3.39 -13.80 -3.93
N GLY A 49 3.06 -14.17 -2.71
CA GLY A 49 3.96 -15.02 -1.94
C GLY A 49 5.13 -14.34 -1.27
N GLY A 50 5.05 -13.04 -1.06
CA GLY A 50 6.05 -12.33 -0.28
C GLY A 50 5.62 -12.37 1.17
N ALA A 51 5.75 -11.26 1.89
CA ALA A 51 5.25 -11.19 3.25
C ALA A 51 3.75 -11.44 3.27
N ASN A 52 3.07 -11.11 2.18
CA ASN A 52 1.65 -11.36 2.05
C ASN A 52 1.44 -12.46 1.02
N LYS A 53 0.50 -13.35 1.26
CA LYS A 53 0.21 -14.40 0.33
C LYS A 53 -0.33 -13.85 -0.98
N PRO A 54 -1.31 -12.96 -0.98
CA PRO A 54 -1.79 -12.40 -2.24
C PRO A 54 -0.83 -11.32 -2.75
N SER A 55 -0.89 -11.03 -4.03
CA SER A 55 -0.17 -9.90 -4.57
C SER A 55 -0.85 -8.63 -4.11
N LEU A 56 -0.21 -7.49 -4.29
CA LEU A 56 -0.83 -6.23 -3.89
C LEU A 56 -2.12 -5.99 -4.67
N ILE A 57 -2.13 -6.31 -5.95
CA ILE A 57 -3.32 -6.14 -6.76
C ILE A 57 -4.45 -7.01 -6.23
N GLU A 58 -4.16 -8.25 -5.90
CA GLU A 58 -5.16 -9.15 -5.37
C GLU A 58 -5.64 -8.66 -4.01
N ALA A 59 -4.72 -8.17 -3.20
CA ALA A 59 -5.06 -7.68 -1.87
C ALA A 59 -6.01 -6.49 -1.95
N GLN A 60 -5.79 -5.60 -2.92
CA GLN A 60 -6.68 -4.45 -3.09
C GLN A 60 -8.07 -4.89 -3.51
N ARG A 61 -8.17 -5.88 -4.38
CA ARG A 61 -9.46 -6.40 -4.79
C ARG A 61 -10.15 -7.05 -3.61
N ASN A 62 -9.38 -7.78 -2.80
CA ASN A 62 -9.94 -8.45 -1.64
C ASN A 62 -10.46 -7.42 -0.64
N TYR A 63 -9.68 -6.35 -0.42
CA TYR A 63 -10.14 -5.33 0.51
C TYR A 63 -11.45 -4.68 0.03
N ALA A 64 -11.54 -4.43 -1.25
CA ALA A 64 -12.77 -3.84 -1.81
C ALA A 64 -13.96 -4.78 -1.63
N GLU A 65 -13.71 -6.06 -1.65
CA GLU A 65 -14.78 -7.03 -1.53
C GLU A 65 -15.16 -7.42 -0.11
N PHE A 66 -14.21 -7.69 0.76
CA PHE A 66 -14.52 -8.13 2.10
C PHE A 66 -13.69 -7.46 3.20
N LEU A 67 -13.08 -6.35 2.88
CA LEU A 67 -12.43 -5.49 3.87
C LEU A 67 -11.22 -6.08 4.61
N ALA A 68 -10.50 -6.94 3.93
CA ALA A 68 -9.22 -7.42 4.41
C ALA A 68 -8.38 -7.77 3.19
N CYS A 69 -7.07 -7.84 3.35
CA CYS A 69 -6.20 -8.13 2.20
C CYS A 69 -6.31 -9.59 1.78
N GLU A 70 -6.83 -10.42 2.66
CA GLU A 70 -6.95 -11.84 2.37
C GLU A 70 -8.14 -12.37 3.17
N ARG A 71 -8.96 -13.21 2.59
CA ARG A 71 -10.20 -13.66 3.23
C ARG A 71 -9.98 -14.28 4.60
N ARG A 72 -8.95 -15.09 4.75
CA ARG A 72 -8.72 -15.76 6.03
C ARG A 72 -8.33 -14.79 7.14
N LEU A 73 -8.00 -13.53 6.78
CA LEU A 73 -7.58 -12.56 7.77
C LEU A 73 -8.69 -11.61 8.21
N VAL A 74 -9.88 -11.80 7.69
CA VAL A 74 -11.02 -10.95 8.02
C VAL A 74 -11.24 -10.84 9.53
N ARG A 75 -11.02 -11.89 10.25
CA ARG A 75 -11.25 -11.90 11.70
C ARG A 75 -10.21 -11.08 12.48
N TYR A 76 -9.12 -10.72 11.86
CA TYR A 76 -8.06 -10.03 12.56
C TYR A 76 -8.02 -8.53 12.31
N VAL A 77 -8.91 -8.01 11.52
CA VAL A 77 -8.92 -6.60 11.15
C VAL A 77 -10.10 -5.88 11.75
N ARG A 78 -10.03 -4.56 11.77
CA ARG A 78 -11.16 -3.75 12.18
C ARG A 78 -11.60 -2.89 11.02
N PRO A 79 -12.86 -2.50 10.94
CA PRO A 79 -13.28 -1.61 9.87
C PRO A 79 -12.68 -0.22 10.07
N ALA A 80 -12.52 0.52 9.00
CA ALA A 80 -12.07 1.90 9.09
C ALA A 80 -13.17 2.71 9.76
N GLY A 81 -12.77 3.60 10.63
CA GLY A 81 -13.72 4.43 11.36
C GLY A 81 -13.57 5.89 11.00
N ALA A 82 -14.38 6.72 11.63
CA ALA A 82 -14.38 8.15 11.34
C ALA A 82 -13.04 8.81 11.63
N ALA A 83 -12.28 8.26 12.55
CA ALA A 83 -11.00 8.84 12.89
C ALA A 83 -9.88 8.41 11.94
N ASP A 84 -10.15 7.45 11.08
CA ASP A 84 -9.12 6.98 10.17
C ASP A 84 -9.09 7.85 8.92
N ALA A 85 -7.95 8.45 8.65
CA ALA A 85 -7.82 9.26 7.45
C ALA A 85 -7.29 8.41 6.32
N ARG A 86 -7.74 8.68 5.12
CA ARG A 86 -7.29 7.94 3.95
C ARG A 86 -6.51 8.91 3.07
N GLU A 87 -5.45 8.43 2.45
CA GLU A 87 -4.67 9.25 1.55
C GLU A 87 -5.59 9.72 0.42
N PRO A 88 -5.78 11.03 0.27
CA PRO A 88 -6.75 11.52 -0.71
C PRO A 88 -6.44 11.15 -2.15
N GLU A 89 -5.18 10.98 -2.47
CA GLU A 89 -4.80 10.65 -3.84
C GLU A 89 -4.75 9.16 -4.10
N TRP A 90 -4.87 8.35 -3.07
CA TRP A 90 -4.77 6.91 -3.25
C TRP A 90 -5.91 6.38 -4.12
N ARG A 91 -5.61 5.45 -4.96
CA ARG A 91 -6.60 4.73 -5.76
C ARG A 91 -6.04 3.34 -5.98
N PRO A 92 -6.88 2.37 -6.33
CA PRO A 92 -6.35 1.04 -6.61
C PRO A 92 -5.45 1.05 -7.83
N ILE A 93 -4.53 0.12 -7.88
CA ILE A 93 -3.65 -0.03 -9.03
C ILE A 93 -4.46 -0.48 -10.22
N ASP A 94 -4.19 0.07 -11.37
CA ASP A 94 -4.81 -0.43 -12.60
C ASP A 94 -3.69 -0.75 -13.60
N SER A 95 -4.05 -1.21 -14.77
CA SER A 95 -3.07 -1.66 -15.73
C SER A 95 -2.06 -0.60 -16.16
N ARG A 96 -2.41 0.66 -16.04
CA ARG A 96 -1.49 1.71 -16.43
C ARG A 96 -0.33 1.81 -15.48
N ASP A 97 -0.50 1.33 -14.25
CA ASP A 97 0.51 1.47 -13.23
C ASP A 97 1.52 0.33 -13.25
N ILE A 98 1.21 -0.73 -13.94
CA ILE A 98 2.08 -1.88 -13.98
C ILE A 98 3.02 -1.67 -15.15
N GLY A 99 4.22 -1.38 -14.86
CA GLY A 99 5.11 -1.04 -15.91
C GLY A 99 6.30 -1.91 -16.01
N THR A 100 7.25 -1.47 -16.75
CA THR A 100 8.41 -2.20 -16.97
C THR A 100 9.54 -1.52 -16.27
N VAL A 101 9.50 -1.55 -14.98
CA VAL A 101 10.48 -0.90 -14.18
C VAL A 101 11.58 -1.74 -13.71
N ASP A 102 11.59 -2.95 -14.13
CA ASP A 102 12.48 -3.92 -13.61
C ASP A 102 13.89 -3.57 -13.56
N ASN A 103 14.37 -2.87 -14.50
CA ASN A 103 15.77 -2.58 -14.56
C ASN A 103 16.19 -1.25 -14.00
N LEU A 104 15.28 -0.56 -13.38
CA LEU A 104 15.57 0.77 -12.91
C LEU A 104 16.17 0.88 -11.51
N GLY A 105 16.35 -0.23 -10.85
CA GLY A 105 16.86 -0.18 -9.49
C GLY A 105 15.84 0.38 -8.52
N TRP A 106 16.27 0.67 -7.31
CA TRP A 106 15.38 1.18 -6.29
C TRP A 106 15.51 2.69 -6.18
N PRO A 107 14.42 3.41 -6.03
CA PRO A 107 14.50 4.85 -5.91
C PRO A 107 15.11 5.25 -4.58
N THR A 108 15.75 6.39 -4.55
CA THR A 108 16.32 6.90 -3.31
C THR A 108 15.18 7.21 -2.34
N ASP A 109 14.11 7.78 -2.84
CA ASP A 109 12.94 8.06 -2.03
C ASP A 109 11.96 6.95 -2.32
N LEU A 110 11.77 6.05 -1.37
CA LEU A 110 10.89 4.92 -1.57
C LEU A 110 9.44 5.28 -1.83
N THR A 111 9.02 6.47 -1.44
CA THR A 111 7.65 6.88 -1.72
C THR A 111 7.43 7.13 -3.21
N ASP A 112 8.49 7.15 -3.99
CA ASP A 112 8.35 7.26 -5.42
C ASP A 112 7.73 5.96 -5.98
N LEU A 113 7.63 4.93 -5.18
CA LEU A 113 6.99 3.70 -5.63
C LEU A 113 5.47 3.82 -5.57
N TYR A 114 4.93 4.85 -4.90
CA TYR A 114 3.49 5.02 -4.82
C TYR A 114 2.96 5.41 -6.20
N TRP A 115 2.11 4.59 -6.76
CA TRP A 115 1.64 4.77 -8.14
C TRP A 115 0.70 5.95 -8.33
N TRP A 116 0.11 6.44 -7.25
CA TRP A 116 -0.84 7.54 -7.35
C TRP A 116 -0.17 8.92 -7.38
N ARG A 117 1.12 8.98 -7.12
CA ARG A 117 1.80 10.26 -7.11
C ARG A 117 2.17 10.68 -8.51
N PRO A 118 2.14 11.96 -8.80
CA PRO A 118 2.42 12.44 -10.14
C PRO A 118 3.76 11.99 -10.69
N ASN A 119 4.78 11.95 -9.92
CA ASN A 119 6.07 11.54 -10.40
C ASN A 119 6.43 10.12 -10.08
N SER A 120 5.50 9.40 -9.54
CA SER A 120 5.79 8.05 -9.16
C SER A 120 5.94 7.23 -10.40
N ARG A 121 6.96 6.46 -10.47
CA ARG A 121 7.19 5.63 -11.63
C ARG A 121 7.17 6.46 -12.89
N GLY A 122 7.44 7.75 -12.71
CA GLY A 122 7.36 8.66 -13.81
C GLY A 122 8.24 8.36 -14.96
N LEU A 123 9.35 7.77 -14.69
CA LEU A 123 10.21 7.39 -15.71
C LEU A 123 9.51 6.54 -16.67
N LEU A 124 8.65 5.71 -16.18
CA LEU A 124 7.96 4.81 -17.01
C LEU A 124 7.03 5.54 -17.89
N ARG A 125 6.39 6.52 -17.36
CA ARG A 125 5.42 7.22 -18.12
C ARG A 125 6.04 8.15 -19.09
N GLU A 126 7.24 8.49 -18.89
CA GLU A 126 7.86 9.35 -19.72
C GLU A 126 8.16 8.74 -20.90
N GLY A 127 8.31 7.56 -20.89
CA GLY A 127 8.70 6.81 -22.01
C GLY A 127 8.10 7.17 -23.17
#